data_98a20eade9441a661a3e93a914bab9fe
#
_entry.id   98a20eade9441a661a3e93a914bab9fe
#
_cell.length_a   1.000
_cell.length_b   1.000
_cell.length_c   1.000
_cell.angle_alpha   90.00
_cell.angle_beta   90.00
_cell.angle_gamma   90.00
#
_symmetry.space_group_name_H-M   'P 1'
#
loop_
_entity.id
_entity.type
_entity.pdbx_description
1 polymer ?
#
loop_
_entity_poly.entity_id
_entity_poly.type
_entity_poly.pdbx_seq_one_letter_code
_entity_poly.pdbx_strand_id
1 'polypeptide(L)'
;IAAGDGAEESFDKGLNAEYLQKALAELDEKYRDVLILRYFEHMEYEEISDVLKIPVGSVGTLIHRGKIRLRGIINTEQVRV
;
A
#
# COMPACT_ATOMS: atom_id res chain seq x y z
N ILE A 1 15.62 6.23 -5.67
CA ILE A 1 15.60 5.11 -4.73
C ILE A 1 15.30 5.63 -3.34
N ALA A 2 16.09 6.61 -2.92
CA ALA A 2 15.91 7.17 -1.59
C ALA A 2 14.50 7.73 -1.39
N ALA A 3 13.97 8.34 -2.43
CA ALA A 3 12.63 8.91 -2.33
C ALA A 3 11.58 7.85 -2.11
N GLY A 4 11.74 6.71 -2.78
CA GLY A 4 10.80 5.63 -2.60
C GLY A 4 10.88 5.05 -1.20
N ASP A 5 12.10 4.89 -0.72
CA ASP A 5 12.30 4.35 0.63
C ASP A 5 11.73 5.28 1.68
N GLY A 6 11.89 6.58 1.48
CA GLY A 6 11.35 7.55 2.41
C GLY A 6 9.84 7.47 2.51
N ALA A 7 9.19 7.28 1.37
CA ALA A 7 7.73 7.18 1.35
C ALA A 7 7.27 5.94 2.09
N GLU A 8 7.98 4.83 1.92
CA GLU A 8 7.62 3.60 2.59
C GLU A 8 7.80 3.73 4.11
N GLU A 9 8.86 4.37 4.52
CA GLU A 9 9.07 4.57 5.95
C GLU A 9 7.98 5.43 6.57
N SER A 10 7.47 6.40 5.82
CA SER A 10 6.39 7.22 6.33
C SER A 10 5.16 6.42 6.65
N PHE A 11 4.82 5.46 5.79
CA PHE A 11 3.69 4.60 6.06
C PHE A 11 3.90 3.79 7.32
N ASP A 12 5.10 3.27 7.50
CA ASP A 12 5.37 2.37 8.62
C ASP A 12 5.50 3.09 9.94
N LYS A 13 6.08 4.27 9.93
CA LYS A 13 6.44 4.94 11.18
C LYS A 13 5.36 5.85 11.73
N GLY A 14 4.56 6.43 10.88
CA GLY A 14 3.61 7.43 11.32
C GLY A 14 2.27 6.89 11.79
N LEU A 15 2.04 5.57 11.66
CA LEU A 15 0.72 5.01 11.87
C LEU A 15 0.80 3.75 12.69
N ASN A 16 -0.18 3.55 13.57
CA ASN A 16 -0.28 2.26 14.24
C ASN A 16 -0.97 1.26 13.32
N ALA A 17 -0.80 -0.02 13.61
CA ALA A 17 -1.27 -1.09 12.75
C ALA A 17 -2.79 -1.11 12.63
N GLU A 18 -3.47 -0.81 13.71
CA GLU A 18 -4.93 -0.86 13.72
C GLU A 18 -5.52 0.21 12.81
N TYR A 19 -4.98 1.41 12.89
CA TYR A 19 -5.44 2.51 12.06
C TYR A 19 -5.16 2.22 10.59
N LEU A 20 -3.99 1.69 10.31
CA LEU A 20 -3.61 1.36 8.94
C LEU A 20 -4.50 0.28 8.36
N GLN A 21 -4.84 -0.73 9.17
CA GLN A 21 -5.73 -1.78 8.70
C GLN A 21 -7.11 -1.25 8.36
N LYS A 22 -7.61 -0.31 9.13
CA LYS A 22 -8.90 0.30 8.83
C LYS A 22 -8.85 1.06 7.52
N ALA A 23 -7.77 1.79 7.29
CA ALA A 23 -7.62 2.54 6.05
C ALA A 23 -7.51 1.59 4.86
N LEU A 24 -6.77 0.50 5.01
CA LEU A 24 -6.63 -0.48 3.94
C LEU A 24 -7.97 -1.11 3.59
N ALA A 25 -8.82 -1.31 4.59
CA ALA A 25 -10.11 -1.92 4.36
C ALA A 25 -11.01 -1.07 3.48
N GLU A 26 -10.74 0.23 3.39
CA GLU A 26 -11.51 1.12 2.53
C GLU A 26 -11.04 1.16 1.09
N LEU A 27 -9.90 0.54 0.81
CA LEU A 27 -9.39 0.48 -0.56
C LEU A 27 -10.09 -0.59 -1.37
N ASP A 28 -10.12 -0.38 -2.68
CA ASP A 28 -10.51 -1.47 -3.58
C ASP A 28 -9.58 -2.65 -3.36
N GLU A 29 -10.13 -3.83 -3.54
CA GLU A 29 -9.40 -5.06 -3.26
C GLU A 29 -8.07 -5.13 -4.01
N LYS A 30 -8.07 -4.71 -5.27
CA LYS A 30 -6.86 -4.82 -6.08
C LYS A 30 -5.71 -3.99 -5.53
N TYR A 31 -6.00 -2.85 -4.94
CA TYR A 31 -4.96 -2.01 -4.33
C TYR A 31 -4.56 -2.55 -2.97
N ARG A 32 -5.55 -2.97 -2.20
CA ARG A 32 -5.30 -3.50 -0.87
C ARG A 32 -4.41 -4.74 -0.94
N ASP A 33 -4.71 -5.64 -1.86
CA ASP A 33 -3.97 -6.88 -1.95
C ASP A 33 -2.49 -6.66 -2.26
N VAL A 34 -2.17 -5.81 -3.23
CA VAL A 34 -0.77 -5.58 -3.56
C VAL A 34 -0.03 -4.88 -2.41
N LEU A 35 -0.71 -3.98 -1.70
CA LEU A 35 -0.06 -3.29 -0.59
C LEU A 35 0.20 -4.23 0.57
N ILE A 36 -0.75 -5.10 0.89
CA ILE A 36 -0.55 -6.07 1.96
C ILE A 36 0.58 -7.02 1.62
N LEU A 37 0.60 -7.54 0.41
CA LEU A 37 1.65 -8.46 0.02
C LEU A 37 3.03 -7.80 0.02
N ARG A 38 3.08 -6.54 -0.41
CA ARG A 38 4.37 -5.85 -0.48
C ARG A 38 4.87 -5.41 0.89
N TYR A 39 4.02 -4.79 1.69
CA TYR A 39 4.48 -4.13 2.91
C TYR A 39 4.31 -4.95 4.17
N PHE A 40 3.39 -5.89 4.18
CA PHE A 40 3.19 -6.75 5.35
C PHE A 40 3.85 -8.10 5.17
N GLU A 41 3.77 -8.66 3.95
CA GLU A 41 4.36 -9.97 3.68
C GLU A 41 5.76 -9.85 3.09
N HIS A 42 6.19 -8.64 2.75
CA HIS A 42 7.55 -8.37 2.25
C HIS A 42 7.87 -9.13 0.96
N MET A 43 6.88 -9.26 0.10
CA MET A 43 7.08 -9.95 -1.17
C MET A 43 7.71 -9.05 -2.21
N GLU A 44 8.53 -9.66 -3.08
CA GLU A 44 9.04 -8.96 -4.24
C GLU A 44 7.96 -8.84 -5.30
N TYR A 45 8.14 -7.89 -6.22
CA TYR A 45 7.14 -7.65 -7.25
C TYR A 45 6.84 -8.92 -8.05
N GLU A 46 7.87 -9.70 -8.37
CA GLU A 46 7.67 -10.92 -9.13
C GLU A 46 6.87 -11.94 -8.35
N GLU A 47 7.08 -12.02 -7.06
CA GLU A 47 6.29 -12.92 -6.22
C GLU A 47 4.83 -12.50 -6.18
N ILE A 48 4.59 -11.20 -6.05
CA ILE A 48 3.23 -10.69 -6.05
C ILE A 48 2.55 -10.98 -7.38
N SER A 49 3.29 -10.79 -8.47
CA SER A 49 2.80 -11.12 -9.80
C SER A 49 2.34 -12.57 -9.87
N ASP A 50 3.13 -13.47 -9.33
CA ASP A 50 2.78 -14.89 -9.34
C ASP A 50 1.57 -15.19 -8.47
N VAL A 51 1.50 -14.60 -7.29
CA VAL A 51 0.41 -14.87 -6.36
C VAL A 51 -0.91 -14.35 -6.92
N LEU A 52 -0.91 -13.15 -7.45
CA LEU A 52 -2.13 -12.52 -7.91
C LEU A 52 -2.45 -12.82 -9.37
N LYS A 53 -1.54 -13.48 -10.07
CA LYS A 53 -1.74 -13.86 -11.48
C LYS A 53 -1.93 -12.63 -12.35
N ILE A 54 -1.10 -11.63 -12.17
CA ILE A 54 -1.12 -10.41 -12.98
C ILE A 54 0.28 -10.12 -13.48
N PRO A 55 0.42 -9.35 -14.57
CA PRO A 55 1.76 -9.01 -15.07
C PRO A 55 2.55 -8.23 -14.04
N VAL A 56 3.86 -8.43 -14.03
CA VAL A 56 4.70 -7.76 -13.04
C VAL A 56 4.63 -6.24 -13.19
N GLY A 57 4.47 -5.74 -14.42
CA GLY A 57 4.31 -4.31 -14.63
C GLY A 57 3.07 -3.76 -13.98
N SER A 58 2.02 -4.57 -13.91
CA SER A 58 0.79 -4.16 -13.24
C SER A 58 0.98 -4.06 -11.74
N VAL A 59 1.84 -4.90 -11.17
CA VAL A 59 2.10 -4.86 -9.73
C VAL A 59 2.61 -3.48 -9.32
N GLY A 60 3.61 -2.97 -10.03
CA GLY A 60 4.15 -1.66 -9.72
C GLY A 60 3.13 -0.55 -9.84
N THR A 61 2.33 -0.60 -10.90
CA THR A 61 1.29 0.40 -11.12
C THR A 61 0.25 0.37 -10.00
N LEU A 62 -0.17 -0.83 -9.61
CA LEU A 62 -1.17 -0.96 -8.56
C LEU A 62 -0.63 -0.50 -7.21
N ILE A 63 0.63 -0.80 -6.92
CA ILE A 63 1.24 -0.35 -5.69
C ILE A 63 1.30 1.17 -5.65
N HIS A 64 1.75 1.78 -6.74
CA HIS A 64 1.87 3.22 -6.81
C HIS A 64 0.51 3.90 -6.62
N ARG A 65 -0.48 3.45 -7.36
CA ARG A 65 -1.82 4.02 -7.25
C ARG A 65 -2.44 3.74 -5.91
N GLY A 66 -2.19 2.54 -5.39
CA GLY A 66 -2.71 2.17 -4.07
C GLY A 66 -2.18 3.06 -2.97
N LYS A 67 -0.89 3.41 -3.04
CA LYS A 67 -0.30 4.30 -2.04
C LYS A 67 -0.94 5.68 -2.09
N ILE A 68 -1.19 6.18 -3.29
CA ILE A 68 -1.81 7.49 -3.43
C ILE A 68 -3.21 7.49 -2.82
N ARG A 69 -4.00 6.46 -3.11
CA ARG A 69 -5.35 6.37 -2.59
C ARG A 69 -5.35 6.17 -1.08
N LEU A 70 -4.42 5.37 -0.58
CA LEU A 70 -4.32 5.15 0.85
C LEU A 70 -3.98 6.43 1.59
N ARG A 71 -3.05 7.22 1.04
CA ARG A 71 -2.73 8.51 1.63
C ARG A 71 -3.95 9.42 1.70
N GLY A 72 -4.75 9.40 0.65
CA GLY A 72 -5.97 10.20 0.63
C GLY A 72 -6.92 9.81 1.75
N ILE A 73 -7.07 8.52 1.97
CA ILE A 73 -7.93 8.03 3.05
C ILE A 73 -7.39 8.45 4.40
N ILE A 74 -6.09 8.26 4.61
CA ILE A 74 -5.46 8.58 5.88
C ILE A 74 -5.54 10.08 6.16
N ASN A 75 -5.25 10.90 5.16
CA ASN A 75 -5.29 12.35 5.35
C ASN A 75 -6.70 12.83 5.67
N THR A 76 -7.70 12.24 5.02
CA THR A 76 -9.07 12.60 5.27
C THR A 76 -9.46 12.29 6.71
N GLU A 77 -9.06 11.12 7.21
CA GLU A 77 -9.36 10.75 8.58
C GLU A 77 -8.71 11.69 9.57
N GLN A 78 -7.47 12.08 9.30
CA GLN A 78 -6.76 12.99 10.21
C GLN A 78 -7.39 14.38 10.21
N VAL A 79 -7.86 14.82 9.07
CA VAL A 79 -8.45 16.16 8.97
C VAL A 79 -9.78 16.23 9.70
N ARG A 80 -10.47 15.11 9.82
CA ARG A 80 -11.77 15.09 10.46
C ARG A 80 -11.72 15.41 11.95
N VAL A 81 -10.56 15.27 12.52
CA VAL A 81 -10.41 15.59 13.94
C VAL A 81 -10.57 17.08 14.19
#